data_e67cc0fb4792d2e83e645aafa22e4721
#
_entry.id   e67cc0fb4792d2e83e645aafa22e4721
#
_cell.length_a   1.000
_cell.length_b   1.000
_cell.length_c   1.000
_cell.angle_alpha   90.00
_cell.angle_beta   90.00
_cell.angle_gamma   90.00
#
_symmetry.space_group_name_H-M   'P 1'
#
loop_
_entity.id
_entity.type
_entity.pdbx_description
1 polymer ?
#
loop_
_entity_poly.entity_id
_entity_poly.type
_entity_poly.pdbx_seq_one_letter_code
_entity_poly.pdbx_strand_id
1 'polypeptide(L)'
;MNAPLCFVLMPFRTKSEAGVTVEFDEVYRRILEPAVTAAGLTCLRADEDQVAAVIHKSMFERILLCPFAVADLTMANANVFYELGIRHAVRPWSTILVCARGFRLPFDLMPAPVLRYPIDERGGPVDDDAVRAELITRLTRARADESTDSPLFDLFDTLGAPDTSRLGREGFEARVRATETLQQRLRVARTVAEVARARVDVDAAGGSDDAIAIELLMVYRRLRQWQAMVDLIAGFPRHLRGSTLVREQDALARNRLDPGSPAAELALEQLCRDAGPSAETLGLLGRVYKDRWLAAGSSPRGRGLLNKAIATYQRGFETDWRDPYPGINAVHLIWLTDPRDERLGELMPVVEYSTRRRIAGGSDDYWDYATMMELAIYRDDSAAALDWLERALATDPGPMEAESTLHTVLRVREHRPSPTMAWDILIAALREAAADPPTKDGP
;
A
#
# COMPACT_ATOMS: atom_id res chain seq x y z
N MET A 1 22.43 0.16 27.85
CA MET A 1 22.23 1.17 26.76
C MET A 1 21.58 0.47 25.63
N ASN A 2 20.52 1.03 25.06
CA ASN A 2 19.83 0.45 23.90
C ASN A 2 20.74 0.56 22.65
N ALA A 3 20.64 -0.43 21.74
CA ALA A 3 21.36 -0.41 20.48
C ALA A 3 20.93 0.82 19.64
N PRO A 4 21.87 1.56 19.02
CA PRO A 4 21.54 2.71 18.18
C PRO A 4 20.66 2.31 16.97
N LEU A 5 19.84 3.24 16.50
CA LEU A 5 18.95 3.01 15.37
C LEU A 5 19.68 3.11 14.03
N CYS A 6 19.38 2.21 13.11
CA CYS A 6 19.79 2.25 11.70
C CYS A 6 18.57 2.24 10.80
N PHE A 7 18.37 3.31 10.04
CA PHE A 7 17.24 3.44 9.14
C PHE A 7 17.55 2.90 7.74
N VAL A 8 16.70 2.02 7.22
CA VAL A 8 16.86 1.41 5.91
C VAL A 8 15.95 2.13 4.90
N LEU A 9 16.59 2.80 3.95
CA LEU A 9 16.00 3.49 2.80
C LEU A 9 16.02 2.53 1.61
N MET A 10 14.89 1.93 1.25
CA MET A 10 14.84 0.95 0.18
C MET A 10 13.45 0.85 -0.45
N PRO A 11 13.32 0.40 -1.69
CA PRO A 11 12.03 -0.01 -2.24
C PRO A 11 11.44 -1.19 -1.44
N PHE A 12 10.14 -1.44 -1.65
CA PHE A 12 9.41 -2.50 -0.95
C PHE A 12 8.81 -3.48 -1.92
N ARG A 13 8.49 -4.67 -1.40
CA ARG A 13 7.87 -5.78 -2.15
C ARG A 13 8.72 -6.18 -3.35
N THR A 14 8.08 -6.87 -4.29
CA THR A 14 8.68 -7.22 -5.57
C THR A 14 8.53 -6.05 -6.54
N LYS A 15 9.63 -5.64 -7.16
CA LYS A 15 9.62 -4.65 -8.26
C LYS A 15 10.26 -5.25 -9.50
N SER A 16 9.75 -4.86 -10.66
CA SER A 16 10.30 -5.29 -11.94
C SER A 16 10.54 -4.09 -12.84
N GLU A 17 11.74 -3.98 -13.39
CA GLU A 17 12.15 -2.93 -14.32
C GLU A 17 12.99 -3.52 -15.44
N ALA A 18 12.71 -3.18 -16.68
CA ALA A 18 13.45 -3.64 -17.88
C ALA A 18 13.66 -5.17 -17.96
N GLY A 19 12.69 -5.94 -17.45
CA GLY A 19 12.76 -7.40 -17.46
C GLY A 19 13.55 -8.03 -16.30
N VAL A 20 14.10 -7.23 -15.39
CA VAL A 20 14.76 -7.72 -14.17
C VAL A 20 13.82 -7.52 -13.00
N THR A 21 13.63 -8.57 -12.21
CA THR A 21 12.83 -8.54 -10.97
C THR A 21 13.75 -8.48 -9.76
N VAL A 22 13.33 -7.81 -8.69
CA VAL A 22 14.02 -7.78 -7.39
C VAL A 22 12.99 -7.95 -6.27
N GLU A 23 13.26 -8.90 -5.39
CA GLU A 23 12.50 -9.23 -4.19
C GLU A 23 13.06 -8.42 -3.00
N PHE A 24 12.67 -7.15 -2.88
CA PHE A 24 13.24 -6.25 -1.86
C PHE A 24 12.98 -6.72 -0.43
N ASP A 25 11.85 -7.37 -0.17
CA ASP A 25 11.55 -7.91 1.16
C ASP A 25 12.47 -9.08 1.52
N GLU A 26 12.87 -9.92 0.55
CA GLU A 26 13.90 -10.95 0.74
C GLU A 26 15.27 -10.33 0.98
N VAL A 27 15.64 -9.28 0.21
CA VAL A 27 16.89 -8.53 0.43
C VAL A 27 16.93 -7.96 1.86
N TYR A 28 15.84 -7.36 2.31
CA TYR A 28 15.74 -6.85 3.67
C TYR A 28 15.92 -7.97 4.70
N ARG A 29 15.10 -9.01 4.62
CA ARG A 29 15.05 -10.09 5.60
C ARG A 29 16.33 -10.93 5.65
N ARG A 30 16.96 -11.19 4.49
CA ARG A 30 18.11 -12.10 4.39
C ARG A 30 19.46 -11.40 4.49
N ILE A 31 19.55 -10.12 4.10
CA ILE A 31 20.80 -9.36 4.07
C ILE A 31 20.79 -8.20 5.08
N LEU A 32 19.86 -7.24 4.90
CA LEU A 32 20.00 -5.94 5.58
C LEU A 32 19.71 -6.02 7.08
N GLU A 33 18.54 -6.54 7.46
CA GLU A 33 18.15 -6.66 8.87
C GLU A 33 19.12 -7.52 9.70
N PRO A 34 19.53 -8.73 9.23
CA PRO A 34 20.50 -9.53 9.96
C PRO A 34 21.87 -8.86 10.11
N ALA A 35 22.35 -8.18 9.05
CA ALA A 35 23.63 -7.48 9.10
C ALA A 35 23.62 -6.28 10.04
N VAL A 36 22.56 -5.46 9.99
CA VAL A 36 22.37 -4.33 10.90
C VAL A 36 22.32 -4.79 12.36
N THR A 37 21.55 -5.85 12.63
CA THR A 37 21.41 -6.44 13.96
C THR A 37 22.74 -7.01 14.45
N ALA A 38 23.47 -7.75 13.61
CA ALA A 38 24.78 -8.31 13.95
C ALA A 38 25.84 -7.23 14.18
N ALA A 39 25.73 -6.06 13.53
CA ALA A 39 26.56 -4.90 13.79
C ALA A 39 26.21 -4.18 15.12
N GLY A 40 25.27 -4.70 15.91
CA GLY A 40 24.85 -4.14 17.20
C GLY A 40 23.99 -2.87 17.05
N LEU A 41 23.22 -2.79 15.98
CA LEU A 41 22.28 -1.72 15.71
C LEU A 41 20.83 -2.26 15.72
N THR A 42 19.85 -1.38 15.94
CA THR A 42 18.44 -1.70 15.77
C THR A 42 18.03 -1.29 14.35
N CYS A 43 17.58 -2.26 13.57
CA CYS A 43 17.13 -2.04 12.19
C CYS A 43 15.73 -1.43 12.16
N LEU A 44 15.56 -0.34 11.41
CA LEU A 44 14.28 0.31 11.15
C LEU A 44 14.08 0.37 9.65
N ARG A 45 12.93 -0.09 9.17
CA ARG A 45 12.51 0.08 7.79
C ARG A 45 11.21 0.89 7.78
N ALA A 46 11.06 1.83 6.84
CA ALA A 46 9.76 2.43 6.59
C ALA A 46 8.91 1.39 5.86
N ASP A 47 7.74 1.06 6.35
CA ASP A 47 6.81 0.21 5.61
C ASP A 47 6.03 1.04 4.59
N GLU A 48 5.94 0.52 3.37
CA GLU A 48 5.22 1.14 2.23
C GLU A 48 3.70 0.85 2.26
N ASP A 49 3.13 0.55 3.42
CA ASP A 49 1.68 0.46 3.49
C ASP A 49 1.05 1.79 3.05
N GLN A 50 -0.18 1.76 2.53
CA GLN A 50 -0.97 2.87 1.94
C GLN A 50 -0.89 4.22 2.68
N VAL A 51 -0.22 4.23 3.79
CA VAL A 51 0.08 5.31 4.73
C VAL A 51 1.23 6.20 4.27
N ALA A 52 2.11 5.73 3.38
CA ALA A 52 3.36 6.43 3.00
C ALA A 52 3.12 7.84 2.39
N ALA A 53 2.02 8.05 1.70
CA ALA A 53 1.71 9.35 1.11
C ALA A 53 1.45 10.48 2.14
N VAL A 54 1.32 10.16 3.42
CA VAL A 54 0.95 11.12 4.49
C VAL A 54 2.02 11.27 5.57
N ILE A 55 2.99 10.32 5.64
CA ILE A 55 3.95 10.23 6.77
C ILE A 55 5.27 10.96 6.48
N HIS A 56 5.24 12.11 5.85
CA HIS A 56 6.49 12.85 5.60
C HIS A 56 7.23 13.22 6.89
N LYS A 57 6.53 13.56 7.97
CA LYS A 57 7.17 14.02 9.20
C LYS A 57 7.97 12.92 9.89
N SER A 58 7.37 11.77 10.14
CA SER A 58 8.06 10.64 10.82
C SER A 58 9.19 10.06 9.97
N MET A 59 9.04 10.04 8.65
CA MET A 59 10.10 9.67 7.72
C MET A 59 11.28 10.66 7.83
N PHE A 60 11.02 11.98 7.76
CA PHE A 60 12.06 12.98 7.93
C PHE A 60 12.73 12.92 9.30
N GLU A 61 11.97 12.69 10.38
CA GLU A 61 12.54 12.48 11.70
C GLU A 61 13.52 11.29 11.71
N ARG A 62 13.16 10.17 11.06
CA ARG A 62 14.06 8.99 10.92
C ARG A 62 15.30 9.32 10.10
N ILE A 63 15.16 9.98 8.96
CA ILE A 63 16.29 10.42 8.12
C ILE A 63 17.25 11.33 8.91
N LEU A 64 16.70 12.26 9.69
CA LEU A 64 17.47 13.27 10.41
C LEU A 64 18.07 12.74 11.74
N LEU A 65 17.31 11.91 12.47
CA LEU A 65 17.65 11.56 13.86
C LEU A 65 18.26 10.18 14.02
N CYS A 66 18.03 9.22 13.11
CA CYS A 66 18.72 7.92 13.17
C CYS A 66 20.23 8.11 13.02
N PRO A 67 21.05 7.59 13.96
CA PRO A 67 22.50 7.71 13.85
C PRO A 67 23.06 7.09 12.57
N PHE A 68 22.53 5.95 12.15
CA PHE A 68 22.99 5.18 10.99
C PHE A 68 21.88 5.03 9.94
N ALA A 69 22.29 4.85 8.69
CA ALA A 69 21.37 4.50 7.60
C ALA A 69 22.03 3.54 6.61
N VAL A 70 21.19 2.71 5.97
CA VAL A 70 21.54 1.92 4.78
C VAL A 70 20.57 2.31 3.67
N ALA A 71 21.10 2.68 2.49
CA ALA A 71 20.28 3.05 1.33
C ALA A 71 20.48 2.07 0.18
N ASP A 72 19.39 1.43 -0.28
CA ASP A 72 19.40 0.54 -1.44
C ASP A 72 19.02 1.31 -2.71
N LEU A 73 20.00 1.47 -3.59
CA LEU A 73 19.90 2.26 -4.82
C LEU A 73 19.43 1.45 -6.03
N THR A 74 19.01 0.21 -5.83
CA THR A 74 18.54 -0.68 -6.89
C THR A 74 17.32 -0.09 -7.59
N MET A 75 17.27 -0.20 -8.92
CA MET A 75 16.19 0.36 -9.77
C MET A 75 16.04 1.89 -9.71
N ALA A 76 17.04 2.60 -9.24
CA ALA A 76 17.05 4.07 -9.21
C ALA A 76 15.74 4.70 -8.67
N ASN A 77 15.21 4.14 -7.56
CA ASN A 77 13.94 4.60 -7.01
C ASN A 77 13.98 6.07 -6.61
N ALA A 78 13.11 6.88 -7.18
CA ALA A 78 13.09 8.33 -6.99
C ALA A 78 12.92 8.75 -5.52
N ASN A 79 12.10 8.03 -4.74
CA ASN A 79 11.89 8.32 -3.32
C ASN A 79 13.16 8.05 -2.52
N VAL A 80 13.82 6.91 -2.76
CA VAL A 80 15.09 6.57 -2.09
C VAL A 80 16.16 7.62 -2.41
N PHE A 81 16.25 8.12 -3.64
CA PHE A 81 17.19 9.18 -3.98
C PHE A 81 16.86 10.50 -3.32
N TYR A 82 15.59 10.87 -3.22
CA TYR A 82 15.16 12.07 -2.50
C TYR A 82 15.53 12.00 -1.01
N GLU A 83 15.24 10.87 -0.37
CA GLU A 83 15.56 10.59 1.04
C GLU A 83 17.06 10.57 1.28
N LEU A 84 17.83 9.92 0.40
CA LEU A 84 19.30 9.88 0.47
C LEU A 84 19.91 11.27 0.29
N GLY A 85 19.38 12.08 -0.63
CA GLY A 85 19.82 13.46 -0.81
C GLY A 85 19.64 14.30 0.45
N ILE A 86 18.51 14.18 1.13
CA ILE A 86 18.27 14.82 2.42
C ILE A 86 19.25 14.29 3.47
N ARG A 87 19.44 12.96 3.53
CA ARG A 87 20.37 12.32 4.47
C ARG A 87 21.80 12.84 4.29
N HIS A 88 22.31 12.87 3.05
CA HIS A 88 23.64 13.39 2.72
C HIS A 88 23.78 14.88 3.04
N ALA A 89 22.69 15.67 2.96
CA ALA A 89 22.75 17.09 3.29
C ALA A 89 22.83 17.37 4.81
N VAL A 90 22.45 16.41 5.65
CA VAL A 90 22.38 16.62 7.12
C VAL A 90 23.30 15.71 7.92
N ARG A 91 23.81 14.63 7.32
CA ARG A 91 24.70 13.65 7.98
C ARG A 91 25.99 13.47 7.20
N PRO A 92 27.12 13.93 7.72
CA PRO A 92 28.42 13.82 7.04
C PRO A 92 28.90 12.37 6.92
N TRP A 93 28.50 11.48 7.82
CA TRP A 93 28.92 10.07 7.91
C TRP A 93 27.76 9.18 8.34
N SER A 94 28.00 7.85 8.35
CA SER A 94 27.09 6.81 8.83
C SER A 94 25.96 6.42 7.87
N THR A 95 26.18 6.58 6.55
CA THR A 95 25.26 6.16 5.50
C THR A 95 25.92 5.15 4.56
N ILE A 96 25.51 3.88 4.64
CA ILE A 96 26.04 2.81 3.79
C ILE A 96 25.17 2.65 2.55
N LEU A 97 25.77 2.68 1.37
CA LEU A 97 25.06 2.48 0.11
C LEU A 97 25.16 1.03 -0.35
N VAL A 98 24.03 0.44 -0.72
CA VAL A 98 23.97 -0.91 -1.31
C VAL A 98 23.23 -0.86 -2.65
N CYS A 99 23.45 -1.84 -3.53
CA CYS A 99 22.75 -1.93 -4.80
C CYS A 99 22.92 -3.34 -5.38
N ALA A 100 21.88 -3.89 -5.98
CA ALA A 100 21.98 -5.15 -6.70
C ALA A 100 22.96 -5.07 -7.88
N ARG A 101 23.63 -6.19 -8.18
CA ARG A 101 24.50 -6.28 -9.36
C ARG A 101 23.66 -6.14 -10.63
N GLY A 102 24.25 -5.51 -11.66
CA GLY A 102 23.58 -5.30 -12.94
C GLY A 102 22.82 -3.98 -13.05
N PHE A 103 22.52 -3.29 -11.94
CA PHE A 103 21.88 -1.98 -11.97
C PHE A 103 22.90 -0.85 -12.04
N ARG A 104 22.60 0.12 -12.91
CA ARG A 104 23.43 1.33 -13.08
C ARG A 104 23.06 2.37 -12.02
N LEU A 105 24.07 3.00 -11.48
CA LEU A 105 23.88 4.16 -10.61
C LEU A 105 23.82 5.44 -11.45
N PRO A 106 23.10 6.48 -10.99
CA PRO A 106 23.22 7.82 -11.54
C PRO A 106 24.68 8.31 -11.51
N PHE A 107 25.03 9.15 -12.48
CA PHE A 107 26.40 9.64 -12.65
C PHE A 107 26.98 10.25 -11.38
N ASP A 108 26.17 11.04 -10.65
CA ASP A 108 26.61 11.75 -9.45
C ASP A 108 26.89 10.82 -8.22
N LEU A 109 26.40 9.58 -8.27
CA LEU A 109 26.64 8.58 -7.23
C LEU A 109 27.66 7.50 -7.65
N MET A 110 28.15 7.50 -8.88
CA MET A 110 29.13 6.51 -9.36
C MET A 110 30.44 6.49 -8.55
N PRO A 111 30.96 7.63 -8.02
CA PRO A 111 32.17 7.62 -7.19
C PRO A 111 31.96 7.05 -5.78
N ALA A 112 30.71 6.94 -5.30
CA ALA A 112 30.43 6.50 -3.94
C ALA A 112 30.76 5.02 -3.74
N PRO A 113 31.24 4.60 -2.54
CA PRO A 113 31.62 3.21 -2.23
C PRO A 113 30.38 2.34 -1.96
N VAL A 114 29.70 1.90 -3.04
CA VAL A 114 28.47 1.10 -2.98
C VAL A 114 28.78 -0.38 -2.83
N LEU A 115 28.20 -1.05 -1.84
CA LEU A 115 28.23 -2.50 -1.69
C LEU A 115 27.27 -3.16 -2.70
N ARG A 116 27.82 -4.03 -3.55
CA ARG A 116 27.05 -4.73 -4.58
C ARG A 116 26.66 -6.13 -4.13
N TYR A 117 25.33 -6.43 -4.11
CA TYR A 117 24.82 -7.76 -3.82
C TYR A 117 24.30 -8.46 -5.09
N PRO A 118 24.55 -9.77 -5.26
CA PRO A 118 24.02 -10.53 -6.38
C PRO A 118 22.56 -10.93 -6.13
N ILE A 119 21.79 -11.07 -7.22
CA ILE A 119 20.43 -11.60 -7.23
C ILE A 119 20.34 -12.75 -8.24
N ASP A 120 19.41 -13.67 -8.00
CA ASP A 120 19.10 -14.76 -8.94
C ASP A 120 18.08 -14.30 -10.02
N GLU A 121 17.71 -15.24 -10.90
CA GLU A 121 16.74 -14.98 -11.99
C GLU A 121 15.32 -14.65 -11.48
N ARG A 122 15.00 -15.01 -10.22
CA ARG A 122 13.72 -14.71 -9.57
C ARG A 122 13.75 -13.38 -8.79
N GLY A 123 14.93 -12.78 -8.68
CA GLY A 123 15.15 -11.52 -7.99
C GLY A 123 15.47 -11.65 -6.50
N GLY A 124 15.62 -12.86 -6.00
CA GLY A 124 16.06 -13.13 -4.64
C GLY A 124 17.57 -12.93 -4.48
N PRO A 125 18.05 -12.49 -3.29
CA PRO A 125 19.48 -12.35 -3.06
C PRO A 125 20.18 -13.71 -2.99
N VAL A 126 21.43 -13.77 -3.48
CA VAL A 126 22.32 -14.93 -3.40
C VAL A 126 23.65 -14.53 -2.74
N ASP A 127 24.43 -15.53 -2.29
CA ASP A 127 25.69 -15.29 -1.54
C ASP A 127 25.51 -14.39 -0.30
N ASP A 128 24.39 -14.55 0.39
CA ASP A 128 23.96 -13.68 1.48
C ASP A 128 25.03 -13.53 2.59
N ASP A 129 25.74 -14.61 2.92
CA ASP A 129 26.73 -14.63 4.00
C ASP A 129 27.90 -13.68 3.71
N ALA A 130 28.43 -13.68 2.48
CA ALA A 130 29.51 -12.80 2.09
C ALA A 130 29.09 -11.33 2.08
N VAL A 131 27.88 -11.05 1.57
CA VAL A 131 27.34 -9.69 1.52
C VAL A 131 27.05 -9.19 2.94
N ARG A 132 26.46 -10.02 3.81
CA ARG A 132 26.24 -9.68 5.22
C ARG A 132 27.55 -9.38 5.95
N ALA A 133 28.55 -10.22 5.78
CA ALA A 133 29.86 -10.02 6.43
C ALA A 133 30.49 -8.68 6.03
N GLU A 134 30.45 -8.32 4.76
CA GLU A 134 30.95 -7.03 4.28
C GLU A 134 30.11 -5.87 4.81
N LEU A 135 28.77 -5.97 4.83
CA LEU A 135 27.89 -4.94 5.37
C LEU A 135 28.12 -4.74 6.88
N ILE A 136 28.26 -5.83 7.66
CA ILE A 136 28.63 -5.80 9.08
C ILE A 136 29.95 -5.05 9.27
N THR A 137 30.95 -5.35 8.45
CA THR A 137 32.26 -4.69 8.52
C THR A 137 32.14 -3.19 8.30
N ARG A 138 31.39 -2.75 7.29
CA ARG A 138 31.16 -1.33 6.99
C ARG A 138 30.41 -0.63 8.10
N LEU A 139 29.33 -1.23 8.61
CA LEU A 139 28.55 -0.67 9.71
C LEU A 139 29.37 -0.58 11.01
N THR A 140 30.17 -1.60 11.31
CA THR A 140 31.06 -1.60 12.49
C THR A 140 32.12 -0.52 12.37
N ARG A 141 32.69 -0.34 11.18
CA ARG A 141 33.64 0.75 10.92
C ARG A 141 32.97 2.12 11.07
N ALA A 142 31.79 2.33 10.51
CA ALA A 142 31.03 3.58 10.62
C ALA A 142 30.65 3.91 12.08
N ARG A 143 30.58 2.89 12.97
CA ARG A 143 30.39 3.11 14.42
C ARG A 143 31.67 3.55 15.15
N ALA A 144 32.81 3.16 14.62
CA ALA A 144 34.12 3.41 15.26
C ALA A 144 34.78 4.68 14.71
N ASP A 145 34.47 5.06 13.49
CA ASP A 145 35.12 6.15 12.77
C ASP A 145 34.07 7.05 12.10
N GLU A 146 34.15 8.34 12.39
CA GLU A 146 33.30 9.38 11.80
C GLU A 146 33.86 9.88 10.45
N SER A 147 34.38 8.96 9.62
CA SER A 147 34.85 9.30 8.28
C SER A 147 33.69 9.70 7.38
N THR A 148 33.87 10.79 6.63
CA THR A 148 32.85 11.31 5.72
C THR A 148 32.48 10.28 4.66
N ASP A 149 31.18 10.07 4.46
CA ASP A 149 30.61 9.23 3.41
C ASP A 149 29.59 10.00 2.53
N SER A 150 29.29 11.24 2.90
CA SER A 150 28.46 12.14 2.12
C SER A 150 29.30 12.91 1.11
N PRO A 151 28.98 12.81 -0.20
CA PRO A 151 29.70 13.57 -1.25
C PRO A 151 29.68 15.08 -1.01
N LEU A 152 28.64 15.61 -0.37
CA LEU A 152 28.52 17.03 -0.09
C LEU A 152 29.59 17.49 0.92
N PHE A 153 29.78 16.77 2.01
CA PHE A 153 30.76 17.11 3.04
C PHE A 153 32.18 16.70 2.66
N ASP A 154 32.33 15.73 1.75
CA ASP A 154 33.63 15.36 1.18
C ASP A 154 34.19 16.44 0.24
N LEU A 155 33.29 17.11 -0.52
CA LEU A 155 33.66 18.18 -1.46
C LEU A 155 33.79 19.55 -0.78
N PHE A 156 33.10 19.78 0.32
CA PHE A 156 33.03 21.06 1.02
C PHE A 156 33.38 20.88 2.49
N ASP A 157 34.66 20.74 2.78
CA ASP A 157 35.22 20.53 4.12
C ASP A 157 34.93 21.64 5.15
N THR A 158 34.54 22.82 4.66
CA THR A 158 34.11 23.96 5.50
C THR A 158 32.60 23.96 5.80
N LEU A 159 31.83 23.03 5.21
CA LEU A 159 30.40 22.94 5.42
C LEU A 159 30.11 22.28 6.77
N GLY A 160 29.49 23.00 7.69
CA GLY A 160 29.02 22.46 8.96
C GLY A 160 27.71 21.64 8.79
N ALA A 161 27.64 20.48 9.43
CA ALA A 161 26.38 19.75 9.49
C ALA A 161 25.31 20.56 10.24
N PRO A 162 24.03 20.53 9.80
CA PRO A 162 22.95 21.20 10.51
C PRO A 162 22.79 20.67 11.94
N ASP A 163 22.57 21.58 12.89
CA ASP A 163 22.28 21.19 14.27
C ASP A 163 20.88 20.55 14.39
N THR A 164 20.84 19.24 14.52
CA THR A 164 19.63 18.45 14.72
C THR A 164 19.28 18.24 16.20
N SER A 165 20.05 18.78 17.15
CA SER A 165 19.84 18.58 18.60
C SER A 165 18.48 19.14 19.06
N ARG A 166 18.02 20.22 18.43
CA ARG A 166 16.72 20.86 18.72
C ARG A 166 15.50 20.04 18.26
N LEU A 167 15.69 19.00 17.47
CA LEU A 167 14.59 18.14 17.01
C LEU A 167 14.14 17.11 18.07
N GLY A 168 14.64 17.23 19.32
CA GLY A 168 14.17 16.40 20.44
C GLY A 168 14.64 14.96 20.36
N ARG A 169 15.93 14.74 20.15
CA ARG A 169 16.58 13.41 20.09
C ARG A 169 16.31 12.56 21.34
N GLU A 170 16.23 13.22 22.51
CA GLU A 170 15.80 12.57 23.75
C GLU A 170 14.33 12.14 23.63
N GLY A 171 14.07 10.87 23.71
CA GLY A 171 12.74 10.29 23.54
C GLY A 171 12.38 9.87 22.10
N PHE A 172 13.13 10.28 21.05
CA PHE A 172 12.85 9.84 19.68
C PHE A 172 12.93 8.31 19.56
N GLU A 173 13.99 7.67 20.07
CA GLU A 173 14.12 6.21 20.03
C GLU A 173 13.01 5.50 20.79
N ALA A 174 12.60 6.03 21.94
CA ALA A 174 11.50 5.47 22.72
C ALA A 174 10.16 5.61 21.96
N ARG A 175 9.92 6.77 21.34
CA ARG A 175 8.72 6.98 20.51
C ARG A 175 8.69 6.03 19.32
N VAL A 176 9.78 5.90 18.55
CA VAL A 176 9.84 5.00 17.40
C VAL A 176 9.49 3.56 17.79
N ARG A 177 10.10 3.03 18.87
CA ARG A 177 9.80 1.66 19.34
C ARG A 177 8.37 1.51 19.82
N ALA A 178 7.83 2.50 20.52
CA ALA A 178 6.42 2.48 20.96
C ALA A 178 5.48 2.50 19.74
N THR A 179 5.77 3.36 18.74
CA THR A 179 5.00 3.46 17.50
C THR A 179 4.98 2.13 16.74
N GLU A 180 6.15 1.49 16.55
CA GLU A 180 6.23 0.19 15.86
C GLU A 180 5.45 -0.91 16.57
N THR A 181 5.59 -0.99 17.89
CA THR A 181 4.85 -1.96 18.71
C THR A 181 3.34 -1.75 18.58
N LEU A 182 2.88 -0.50 18.61
CA LEU A 182 1.46 -0.15 18.47
C LEU A 182 0.92 -0.44 17.07
N GLN A 183 1.68 -0.08 16.03
CA GLN A 183 1.31 -0.40 14.65
C GLN A 183 1.15 -1.90 14.43
N GLN A 184 2.09 -2.70 14.95
CA GLN A 184 1.99 -4.15 14.86
C GLN A 184 0.75 -4.69 15.56
N ARG A 185 0.42 -4.18 16.75
CA ARG A 185 -0.82 -4.55 17.46
C ARG A 185 -2.08 -4.16 16.70
N LEU A 186 -2.10 -2.97 16.10
CA LEU A 186 -3.23 -2.51 15.29
C LEU A 186 -3.41 -3.34 14.02
N ARG A 187 -2.33 -3.73 13.34
CA ARG A 187 -2.37 -4.57 12.14
C ARG A 187 -2.99 -5.95 12.39
N VAL A 188 -2.71 -6.56 13.54
CA VAL A 188 -3.27 -7.87 13.89
C VAL A 188 -4.63 -7.81 14.56
N ALA A 189 -5.13 -6.63 14.96
CA ALA A 189 -6.42 -6.46 15.60
C ALA A 189 -7.57 -6.90 14.68
N ARG A 190 -8.42 -7.79 15.16
CA ARG A 190 -9.59 -8.33 14.46
C ARG A 190 -10.91 -7.82 15.02
N THR A 191 -10.90 -7.15 16.16
CA THR A 191 -12.10 -6.67 16.85
C THR A 191 -11.96 -5.22 17.32
N VAL A 192 -13.10 -4.55 17.47
CA VAL A 192 -13.17 -3.17 18.02
C VAL A 192 -12.62 -3.12 19.45
N ALA A 193 -12.82 -4.18 20.23
CA ALA A 193 -12.31 -4.25 21.61
C ALA A 193 -10.78 -4.32 21.67
N GLU A 194 -10.14 -4.99 20.72
CA GLU A 194 -8.67 -5.01 20.58
C GLU A 194 -8.13 -3.64 20.16
N VAL A 195 -8.79 -2.97 19.22
CA VAL A 195 -8.45 -1.61 18.79
C VAL A 195 -8.59 -0.63 19.96
N ALA A 196 -9.66 -0.73 20.76
CA ALA A 196 -9.86 0.13 21.92
C ALA A 196 -8.75 -0.06 22.97
N ARG A 197 -8.31 -1.30 23.22
CA ARG A 197 -7.16 -1.58 24.10
C ARG A 197 -5.85 -0.98 23.57
N ALA A 198 -5.57 -1.17 22.28
CA ALA A 198 -4.38 -0.59 21.67
C ALA A 198 -4.41 0.95 21.72
N ARG A 199 -5.59 1.58 21.59
CA ARG A 199 -5.76 3.03 21.66
C ARG A 199 -5.42 3.62 23.03
N VAL A 200 -5.75 2.94 24.11
CA VAL A 200 -5.37 3.37 25.47
C VAL A 200 -3.84 3.48 25.59
N ASP A 201 -3.11 2.54 24.99
CA ASP A 201 -1.65 2.56 24.99
C ASP A 201 -1.09 3.72 24.13
N VAL A 202 -1.77 4.07 23.03
CA VAL A 202 -1.45 5.24 22.18
C VAL A 202 -1.57 6.54 22.97
N ASP A 203 -2.70 6.73 23.65
CA ASP A 203 -2.98 7.94 24.42
C ASP A 203 -1.97 8.08 25.60
N ALA A 204 -1.60 6.97 26.24
CA ALA A 204 -0.62 6.92 27.30
C ALA A 204 0.83 7.21 26.83
N ALA A 205 1.15 6.88 25.57
CA ALA A 205 2.47 7.14 24.97
C ALA A 205 2.68 8.60 24.49
N GLY A 206 1.74 9.49 24.77
CA GLY A 206 1.81 10.92 24.40
C GLY A 206 1.30 11.26 22.99
N GLY A 207 0.53 10.38 22.43
CA GLY A 207 -0.67 10.57 21.54
C GLY A 207 -0.36 11.11 20.22
N SER A 208 0.34 11.40 19.37
CA SER A 208 0.08 11.82 17.97
C SER A 208 1.24 11.59 16.99
N ASP A 209 1.54 10.34 16.80
CA ASP A 209 2.28 9.97 15.59
C ASP A 209 1.26 9.85 14.44
N ASP A 210 1.47 10.62 13.37
CA ASP A 210 0.64 10.60 12.17
C ASP A 210 0.49 9.17 11.61
N ALA A 211 1.54 8.34 11.74
CA ALA A 211 1.53 6.95 11.31
C ALA A 211 0.53 6.10 12.10
N ILE A 212 0.48 6.26 13.42
CA ILE A 212 -0.50 5.56 14.26
C ILE A 212 -1.92 6.02 13.93
N ALA A 213 -2.11 7.33 13.73
CA ALA A 213 -3.40 7.90 13.39
C ALA A 213 -3.96 7.31 12.08
N ILE A 214 -3.12 7.16 11.06
CA ILE A 214 -3.52 6.56 9.78
C ILE A 214 -3.70 5.04 9.92
N GLU A 215 -2.82 4.34 10.63
CA GLU A 215 -2.98 2.91 10.88
C GLU A 215 -4.34 2.62 11.56
N LEU A 216 -4.68 3.41 12.58
CA LEU A 216 -5.97 3.32 13.27
C LEU A 216 -7.15 3.57 12.31
N LEU A 217 -7.02 4.57 11.41
CA LEU A 217 -8.02 4.85 10.38
C LEU A 217 -8.23 3.64 9.46
N MET A 218 -7.14 3.01 9.01
CA MET A 218 -7.21 1.83 8.13
C MET A 218 -7.76 0.60 8.84
N VAL A 219 -7.47 0.42 10.12
CA VAL A 219 -8.06 -0.63 10.94
C VAL A 219 -9.57 -0.43 11.10
N TYR A 220 -10.04 0.79 11.38
CA TYR A 220 -11.47 1.08 11.41
C TYR A 220 -12.15 0.85 10.06
N ARG A 221 -11.49 1.17 8.93
CA ARG A 221 -11.96 0.81 7.58
C ARG A 221 -12.15 -0.70 7.44
N ARG A 222 -11.14 -1.50 7.80
CA ARG A 222 -11.18 -2.96 7.75
C ARG A 222 -12.30 -3.53 8.61
N LEU A 223 -12.51 -2.97 9.81
CA LEU A 223 -13.56 -3.36 10.74
C LEU A 223 -14.93 -2.72 10.44
N ARG A 224 -15.08 -2.00 9.30
CA ARG A 224 -16.32 -1.30 8.88
C ARG A 224 -16.87 -0.30 9.90
N GLN A 225 -16.00 0.27 10.73
CA GLN A 225 -16.40 1.24 11.76
C GLN A 225 -16.46 2.66 11.16
N TRP A 226 -17.40 2.86 10.25
CA TRP A 226 -17.48 4.08 9.42
C TRP A 226 -17.66 5.35 10.25
N GLN A 227 -18.49 5.31 11.30
CA GLN A 227 -18.66 6.46 12.18
C GLN A 227 -17.38 6.75 12.96
N ALA A 228 -16.69 5.71 13.46
CA ALA A 228 -15.43 5.88 14.17
C ALA A 228 -14.33 6.47 13.25
N MET A 229 -14.36 6.17 11.95
CA MET A 229 -13.47 6.82 10.98
C MET A 229 -13.74 8.32 10.86
N VAL A 230 -15.00 8.71 10.72
CA VAL A 230 -15.38 10.12 10.62
C VAL A 230 -15.00 10.89 11.89
N ASP A 231 -15.29 10.32 13.06
CA ASP A 231 -14.97 10.91 14.36
C ASP A 231 -13.45 11.03 14.57
N LEU A 232 -12.69 10.00 14.18
CA LEU A 232 -11.24 10.01 14.24
C LEU A 232 -10.65 11.10 13.34
N ILE A 233 -11.10 11.20 12.08
CA ILE A 233 -10.64 12.21 11.11
C ILE A 233 -10.95 13.63 11.59
N ALA A 234 -12.08 13.84 12.26
CA ALA A 234 -12.43 15.15 12.82
C ALA A 234 -11.39 15.65 13.84
N GLY A 235 -10.75 14.73 14.57
CA GLY A 235 -9.67 15.00 15.52
C GLY A 235 -8.27 15.16 14.90
N PHE A 236 -8.10 14.87 13.64
CA PHE A 236 -6.77 14.92 12.99
C PHE A 236 -6.25 16.36 12.87
N PRO A 237 -4.94 16.57 12.93
CA PRO A 237 -4.34 17.86 12.63
C PRO A 237 -4.59 18.26 11.17
N ARG A 238 -4.49 19.57 10.89
CA ARG A 238 -4.85 20.15 9.58
C ARG A 238 -4.10 19.49 8.40
N HIS A 239 -2.84 19.19 8.58
CA HIS A 239 -2.02 18.56 7.51
C HIS A 239 -2.50 17.16 7.16
N LEU A 240 -2.89 16.32 8.15
CA LEU A 240 -3.48 15.01 7.91
C LEU A 240 -4.85 15.10 7.24
N ARG A 241 -5.73 15.93 7.77
CA ARG A 241 -7.07 16.14 7.17
C ARG A 241 -7.03 16.65 5.73
N GLY A 242 -5.98 17.39 5.38
CA GLY A 242 -5.77 17.92 4.04
C GLY A 242 -5.17 16.91 3.06
N SER A 243 -4.66 15.80 3.54
CA SER A 243 -4.02 14.80 2.67
C SER A 243 -5.05 14.07 1.79
N THR A 244 -4.62 13.69 0.58
CA THR A 244 -5.45 12.97 -0.39
C THR A 244 -6.04 11.71 0.23
N LEU A 245 -5.20 10.86 0.84
CA LEU A 245 -5.63 9.62 1.48
C LEU A 245 -6.75 9.84 2.51
N VAL A 246 -6.57 10.78 3.45
CA VAL A 246 -7.56 11.00 4.52
C VAL A 246 -8.87 11.53 3.94
N ARG A 247 -8.80 12.42 2.94
CA ARG A 247 -10.00 12.94 2.24
C ARG A 247 -10.74 11.84 1.49
N GLU A 248 -10.03 10.91 0.86
CA GLU A 248 -10.60 9.73 0.21
C GLU A 248 -11.29 8.80 1.22
N GLN A 249 -10.62 8.52 2.36
CA GLN A 249 -11.19 7.69 3.41
C GLN A 249 -12.39 8.32 4.10
N ASP A 250 -12.39 9.65 4.32
CA ASP A 250 -13.55 10.38 4.83
C ASP A 250 -14.74 10.29 3.87
N ALA A 251 -14.52 10.51 2.58
CA ALA A 251 -15.55 10.38 1.57
C ALA A 251 -16.11 8.96 1.49
N LEU A 252 -15.25 7.93 1.54
CA LEU A 252 -15.66 6.53 1.61
C LEU A 252 -16.55 6.26 2.84
N ALA A 253 -16.11 6.67 4.02
CA ALA A 253 -16.84 6.45 5.26
C ALA A 253 -18.23 7.13 5.24
N ARG A 254 -18.30 8.38 4.77
CA ARG A 254 -19.56 9.12 4.60
C ARG A 254 -20.50 8.47 3.60
N ASN A 255 -19.98 7.98 2.46
CA ASN A 255 -20.79 7.24 1.50
C ASN A 255 -21.36 5.94 2.08
N ARG A 256 -20.59 5.26 2.96
CA ARG A 256 -21.05 4.05 3.63
C ARG A 256 -22.11 4.31 4.70
N LEU A 257 -22.02 5.45 5.38
CA LEU A 257 -23.00 5.87 6.39
C LEU A 257 -24.31 6.36 5.74
N ASP A 258 -24.21 7.12 4.67
CA ASP A 258 -25.36 7.66 3.94
C ASP A 258 -25.09 7.72 2.41
N PRO A 259 -25.37 6.63 1.68
CA PRO A 259 -25.20 6.59 0.22
C PRO A 259 -26.09 7.60 -0.53
N GLY A 260 -27.14 8.11 0.12
CA GLY A 260 -28.05 9.11 -0.45
C GLY A 260 -27.49 10.54 -0.42
N SER A 261 -26.56 10.82 0.47
CA SER A 261 -25.97 12.13 0.67
C SER A 261 -25.07 12.56 -0.51
N PRO A 262 -25.10 13.84 -0.92
CA PRO A 262 -24.16 14.38 -1.90
C PRO A 262 -22.76 14.64 -1.30
N ALA A 263 -22.55 14.49 0.00
CA ALA A 263 -21.35 14.91 0.68
C ALA A 263 -20.08 14.21 0.15
N ALA A 264 -20.15 12.88 -0.08
CA ALA A 264 -19.05 12.11 -0.62
C ALA A 264 -18.72 12.51 -2.07
N GLU A 265 -19.76 12.69 -2.93
CA GLU A 265 -19.60 13.17 -4.31
C GLU A 265 -18.87 14.52 -4.34
N LEU A 266 -19.38 15.50 -3.60
CA LEU A 266 -18.80 16.85 -3.53
C LEU A 266 -17.36 16.84 -3.02
N ALA A 267 -17.06 16.03 -2.01
CA ALA A 267 -15.71 15.91 -1.44
C ALA A 267 -14.71 15.33 -2.45
N LEU A 268 -15.09 14.26 -3.16
CA LEU A 268 -14.22 13.62 -4.16
C LEU A 268 -14.07 14.48 -5.43
N GLU A 269 -15.13 15.15 -5.88
CA GLU A 269 -15.01 16.11 -6.97
C GLU A 269 -14.11 17.28 -6.61
N GLN A 270 -14.20 17.79 -5.36
CA GLN A 270 -13.30 18.83 -4.89
C GLN A 270 -11.86 18.32 -4.81
N LEU A 271 -11.65 17.08 -4.37
CA LEU A 271 -10.33 16.46 -4.35
C LEU A 271 -9.71 16.37 -5.75
N CYS A 272 -10.50 15.96 -6.75
CA CYS A 272 -10.06 15.95 -8.15
C CYS A 272 -9.66 17.35 -8.68
N ARG A 273 -10.32 18.40 -8.20
CA ARG A 273 -9.95 19.80 -8.56
C ARG A 273 -8.67 20.25 -7.87
N ASP A 274 -8.48 19.89 -6.61
CA ASP A 274 -7.36 20.36 -5.78
C ASP A 274 -6.05 19.62 -6.10
N ALA A 275 -6.11 18.29 -6.25
CA ALA A 275 -4.93 17.42 -6.37
C ALA A 275 -4.78 16.77 -7.77
N GLY A 276 -5.73 16.99 -8.66
CA GLY A 276 -5.86 16.26 -9.92
C GLY A 276 -6.59 14.92 -9.76
N PRO A 277 -7.08 14.35 -10.86
CA PRO A 277 -7.72 13.04 -10.86
C PRO A 277 -6.67 11.93 -10.67
N SER A 278 -6.98 10.95 -9.82
CA SER A 278 -6.24 9.71 -9.68
C SER A 278 -7.16 8.51 -9.94
N ALA A 279 -6.60 7.33 -10.22
CA ALA A 279 -7.37 6.09 -10.36
C ALA A 279 -8.19 5.80 -9.09
N GLU A 280 -7.58 5.95 -7.91
CA GLU A 280 -8.25 5.74 -6.61
C GLU A 280 -9.38 6.75 -6.38
N THR A 281 -9.12 8.07 -6.51
CA THR A 281 -10.15 9.09 -6.29
C THR A 281 -11.34 8.91 -7.25
N LEU A 282 -11.07 8.64 -8.53
CA LEU A 282 -12.12 8.39 -9.52
C LEU A 282 -12.80 7.05 -9.29
N GLY A 283 -12.07 6.01 -8.84
CA GLY A 283 -12.63 4.73 -8.43
C GLY A 283 -13.64 4.89 -7.28
N LEU A 284 -13.30 5.66 -6.25
CA LEU A 284 -14.20 5.98 -5.15
C LEU A 284 -15.41 6.80 -5.61
N LEU A 285 -15.22 7.79 -6.48
CA LEU A 285 -16.32 8.59 -7.03
C LEU A 285 -17.25 7.73 -7.90
N GLY A 286 -16.70 6.85 -8.73
CA GLY A 286 -17.46 5.86 -9.48
C GLY A 286 -18.30 4.96 -8.57
N ARG A 287 -17.74 4.56 -7.42
CA ARG A 287 -18.47 3.81 -6.41
C ARG A 287 -19.62 4.60 -5.79
N VAL A 288 -19.42 5.86 -5.48
CA VAL A 288 -20.50 6.73 -4.97
C VAL A 288 -21.66 6.77 -5.96
N TYR A 289 -21.39 6.94 -7.26
CA TYR A 289 -22.44 6.92 -8.27
C TYR A 289 -23.10 5.55 -8.42
N LYS A 290 -22.33 4.45 -8.33
CA LYS A 290 -22.80 3.07 -8.36
C LYS A 290 -23.75 2.79 -7.18
N ASP A 291 -23.37 3.15 -5.96
CA ASP A 291 -24.18 2.93 -4.75
C ASP A 291 -25.51 3.72 -4.83
N ARG A 292 -25.46 4.96 -5.32
CA ARG A 292 -26.67 5.79 -5.54
C ARG A 292 -27.55 5.26 -6.68
N TRP A 293 -26.96 4.73 -7.75
CA TRP A 293 -27.69 4.04 -8.79
C TRP A 293 -28.46 2.84 -8.26
N LEU A 294 -27.81 2.03 -7.45
CA LEU A 294 -28.44 0.87 -6.83
C LEU A 294 -29.64 1.25 -5.97
N ALA A 295 -29.53 2.34 -5.22
CA ALA A 295 -30.62 2.88 -4.42
C ALA A 295 -31.75 3.49 -5.28
N ALA A 296 -31.44 4.09 -6.43
CA ALA A 296 -32.41 4.74 -7.34
C ALA A 296 -33.12 3.76 -8.30
N GLY A 297 -32.57 2.57 -8.47
CA GLY A 297 -33.11 1.51 -9.36
C GLY A 297 -33.25 1.98 -10.82
N SER A 298 -34.25 1.43 -11.53
CA SER A 298 -34.49 1.65 -12.97
C SER A 298 -35.10 3.03 -13.33
N SER A 299 -35.16 3.96 -12.39
CA SER A 299 -35.67 5.31 -12.61
C SER A 299 -34.84 6.09 -13.64
N PRO A 300 -35.37 7.18 -14.27
CA PRO A 300 -34.57 8.06 -15.12
C PRO A 300 -33.34 8.62 -14.41
N ARG A 301 -33.46 8.95 -13.12
CA ARG A 301 -32.35 9.38 -12.26
C ARG A 301 -31.33 8.25 -12.09
N GLY A 302 -31.80 7.01 -11.89
CA GLY A 302 -30.92 5.82 -11.79
C GLY A 302 -30.11 5.61 -13.06
N ARG A 303 -30.72 5.71 -14.24
CA ARG A 303 -29.98 5.61 -15.53
C ARG A 303 -28.90 6.69 -15.67
N GLY A 304 -29.19 7.93 -15.27
CA GLY A 304 -28.20 9.01 -15.25
C GLY A 304 -27.02 8.72 -14.30
N LEU A 305 -27.29 8.15 -13.13
CA LEU A 305 -26.26 7.76 -12.16
C LEU A 305 -25.41 6.57 -12.66
N LEU A 306 -26.02 5.59 -13.33
CA LEU A 306 -25.31 4.49 -13.96
C LEU A 306 -24.34 4.99 -15.03
N ASN A 307 -24.79 5.88 -15.91
CA ASN A 307 -23.93 6.46 -16.94
C ASN A 307 -22.77 7.26 -16.33
N LYS A 308 -23.02 8.03 -15.25
CA LYS A 308 -21.97 8.71 -14.50
C LYS A 308 -20.99 7.73 -13.89
N ALA A 309 -21.44 6.64 -13.28
CA ALA A 309 -20.60 5.62 -12.69
C ALA A 309 -19.67 5.00 -13.76
N ILE A 310 -20.22 4.56 -14.91
CA ILE A 310 -19.46 4.00 -16.02
C ILE A 310 -18.40 4.98 -16.50
N ALA A 311 -18.78 6.21 -16.83
CA ALA A 311 -17.86 7.22 -17.34
C ALA A 311 -16.74 7.57 -16.32
N THR A 312 -17.07 7.60 -15.03
CA THR A 312 -16.11 7.91 -13.98
C THR A 312 -15.11 6.77 -13.78
N TYR A 313 -15.59 5.54 -13.77
CA TYR A 313 -14.72 4.35 -13.68
C TYR A 313 -13.82 4.20 -14.91
N GLN A 314 -14.35 4.41 -16.13
CA GLN A 314 -13.52 4.42 -17.35
C GLN A 314 -12.42 5.46 -17.26
N ARG A 315 -12.76 6.70 -16.89
CA ARG A 315 -11.79 7.77 -16.73
C ARG A 315 -10.76 7.44 -15.64
N GLY A 316 -11.15 6.78 -14.55
CA GLY A 316 -10.25 6.30 -13.51
C GLY A 316 -9.21 5.30 -14.06
N PHE A 317 -9.68 4.34 -14.85
CA PHE A 317 -8.82 3.35 -15.50
C PHE A 317 -7.89 3.99 -16.56
N GLU A 318 -8.37 4.95 -17.34
CA GLU A 318 -7.56 5.70 -18.30
C GLU A 318 -6.47 6.57 -17.63
N THR A 319 -6.71 6.99 -16.38
CA THR A 319 -5.72 7.76 -15.60
C THR A 319 -4.53 6.90 -15.18
N ASP A 320 -4.75 5.65 -14.79
CA ASP A 320 -3.71 4.64 -14.55
C ASP A 320 -4.25 3.23 -14.84
N TRP A 321 -3.99 2.76 -16.05
CA TRP A 321 -4.43 1.42 -16.49
C TRP A 321 -3.73 0.27 -15.74
N ARG A 322 -2.69 0.52 -14.94
CA ARG A 322 -2.03 -0.48 -14.08
C ARG A 322 -2.86 -0.81 -12.84
N ASP A 323 -3.81 0.05 -12.48
CA ASP A 323 -4.79 -0.22 -11.44
C ASP A 323 -6.07 -0.83 -12.07
N PRO A 324 -6.31 -2.15 -11.95
CA PRO A 324 -7.47 -2.80 -12.57
C PRO A 324 -8.80 -2.46 -11.89
N TYR A 325 -8.81 -1.91 -10.68
CA TYR A 325 -10.03 -1.69 -9.91
C TYR A 325 -11.08 -0.81 -10.62
N PRO A 326 -10.75 0.38 -11.14
CA PRO A 326 -11.74 1.15 -11.90
C PRO A 326 -12.15 0.44 -13.19
N GLY A 327 -11.20 -0.23 -13.84
CA GLY A 327 -11.43 -0.95 -15.09
C GLY A 327 -12.45 -2.06 -14.96
N ILE A 328 -12.31 -2.97 -13.99
CA ILE A 328 -13.25 -4.06 -13.77
C ILE A 328 -14.65 -3.57 -13.39
N ASN A 329 -14.74 -2.49 -12.60
CA ASN A 329 -16.02 -1.90 -12.27
C ASN A 329 -16.72 -1.26 -13.48
N ALA A 330 -15.96 -0.62 -14.39
CA ALA A 330 -16.50 -0.15 -15.67
C ALA A 330 -17.01 -1.30 -16.51
N VAL A 331 -16.20 -2.35 -16.70
CA VAL A 331 -16.57 -3.58 -17.41
C VAL A 331 -17.85 -4.17 -16.82
N HIS A 332 -17.94 -4.35 -15.51
CA HIS A 332 -19.12 -4.88 -14.82
C HIS A 332 -20.39 -4.09 -15.16
N LEU A 333 -20.36 -2.77 -15.03
CA LEU A 333 -21.53 -1.93 -15.25
C LEU A 333 -21.94 -1.87 -16.73
N ILE A 334 -20.97 -1.82 -17.65
CA ILE A 334 -21.22 -1.87 -19.08
C ILE A 334 -21.86 -3.22 -19.45
N TRP A 335 -21.26 -4.33 -18.99
CA TRP A 335 -21.73 -5.67 -19.27
C TRP A 335 -23.14 -5.92 -18.74
N LEU A 336 -23.49 -5.43 -17.56
CA LEU A 336 -24.85 -5.49 -17.03
C LEU A 336 -25.86 -4.72 -17.90
N THR A 337 -25.41 -3.64 -18.55
CA THR A 337 -26.27 -2.81 -19.41
C THR A 337 -26.44 -3.45 -20.78
N ASP A 338 -25.36 -3.78 -21.45
CA ASP A 338 -25.30 -4.48 -22.73
C ASP A 338 -24.00 -5.30 -22.86
N PRO A 339 -24.06 -6.65 -22.82
CA PRO A 339 -22.89 -7.51 -23.00
C PRO A 339 -22.28 -7.47 -24.40
N ARG A 340 -22.91 -6.81 -25.35
CA ARG A 340 -22.40 -6.63 -26.73
C ARG A 340 -21.85 -5.23 -26.97
N ASP A 341 -21.77 -4.40 -25.92
CA ASP A 341 -21.17 -3.06 -26.00
C ASP A 341 -19.73 -3.14 -26.47
N GLU A 342 -19.39 -2.39 -27.54
CA GLU A 342 -18.08 -2.42 -28.18
C GLU A 342 -16.95 -2.07 -27.21
N ARG A 343 -17.21 -1.23 -26.20
CA ARG A 343 -16.23 -0.85 -25.18
C ARG A 343 -15.70 -2.04 -24.38
N LEU A 344 -16.48 -3.11 -24.23
CA LEU A 344 -16.03 -4.34 -23.58
C LEU A 344 -14.89 -5.00 -24.35
N GLY A 345 -14.91 -4.96 -25.67
CA GLY A 345 -13.85 -5.48 -26.54
C GLY A 345 -12.52 -4.76 -26.35
N GLU A 346 -12.54 -3.48 -25.95
CA GLU A 346 -11.36 -2.68 -25.68
C GLU A 346 -10.91 -2.79 -24.22
N LEU A 347 -11.84 -2.70 -23.26
CA LEU A 347 -11.53 -2.63 -21.84
C LEU A 347 -11.09 -3.97 -21.25
N MET A 348 -11.82 -5.06 -21.53
CA MET A 348 -11.55 -6.35 -20.91
C MET A 348 -10.13 -6.87 -21.16
N PRO A 349 -9.55 -6.81 -22.38
CA PRO A 349 -8.18 -7.24 -22.61
C PRO A 349 -7.14 -6.42 -21.81
N VAL A 350 -7.36 -5.10 -21.64
CA VAL A 350 -6.43 -4.25 -20.92
C VAL A 350 -6.53 -4.48 -19.41
N VAL A 351 -7.76 -4.64 -18.87
CA VAL A 351 -7.96 -5.02 -17.46
C VAL A 351 -7.33 -6.38 -17.17
N GLU A 352 -7.53 -7.36 -18.05
CA GLU A 352 -6.91 -8.68 -17.91
C GLU A 352 -5.38 -8.58 -17.93
N TYR A 353 -4.81 -7.84 -18.87
CA TYR A 353 -3.37 -7.68 -18.99
C TYR A 353 -2.78 -7.05 -17.73
N SER A 354 -3.37 -5.94 -17.24
CA SER A 354 -2.89 -5.26 -16.04
C SER A 354 -2.97 -6.15 -14.80
N THR A 355 -4.09 -6.88 -14.63
CA THR A 355 -4.27 -7.81 -13.52
C THR A 355 -3.27 -8.97 -13.58
N ARG A 356 -3.09 -9.59 -14.75
CA ARG A 356 -2.08 -10.65 -14.93
C ARG A 356 -0.66 -10.16 -14.64
N ARG A 357 -0.33 -8.92 -14.99
CA ARG A 357 0.98 -8.33 -14.67
C ARG A 357 1.18 -8.12 -13.17
N ARG A 358 0.14 -7.74 -12.43
CA ARG A 358 0.19 -7.65 -10.97
C ARG A 358 0.41 -9.02 -10.32
N ILE A 359 -0.37 -10.03 -10.73
CA ILE A 359 -0.22 -11.41 -10.26
C ILE A 359 1.18 -11.97 -10.59
N ALA A 360 1.66 -11.78 -11.82
CA ALA A 360 3.00 -12.21 -12.24
C ALA A 360 4.12 -11.45 -11.51
N GLY A 361 3.85 -10.24 -11.01
CA GLY A 361 4.72 -9.46 -10.14
C GLY A 361 4.65 -9.83 -8.66
N GLY A 362 3.99 -10.95 -8.31
CA GLY A 362 3.91 -11.46 -6.93
C GLY A 362 2.77 -10.85 -6.10
N SER A 363 1.76 -10.23 -6.72
CA SER A 363 0.58 -9.78 -5.97
C SER A 363 -0.16 -10.99 -5.39
N ASP A 364 -0.44 -10.94 -4.10
CA ASP A 364 -1.31 -11.84 -3.33
C ASP A 364 -2.65 -11.18 -2.95
N ASP A 365 -2.97 -10.05 -3.59
CA ASP A 365 -4.20 -9.30 -3.37
C ASP A 365 -5.41 -10.09 -3.88
N TYR A 366 -6.36 -10.38 -2.99
CA TYR A 366 -7.62 -11.02 -3.31
C TYR A 366 -8.31 -10.42 -4.54
N TRP A 367 -8.31 -9.09 -4.67
CA TRP A 367 -9.01 -8.38 -5.74
C TRP A 367 -8.44 -8.65 -7.13
N ASP A 368 -7.15 -8.96 -7.24
CA ASP A 368 -6.55 -9.32 -8.51
C ASP A 368 -7.10 -10.66 -9.02
N TYR A 369 -7.24 -11.66 -8.14
CA TYR A 369 -7.81 -12.97 -8.49
C TYR A 369 -9.33 -12.89 -8.71
N ALA A 370 -10.04 -12.13 -7.89
CA ALA A 370 -11.48 -11.87 -8.06
C ALA A 370 -11.77 -11.17 -9.41
N THR A 371 -10.93 -10.21 -9.80
CA THR A 371 -11.02 -9.56 -11.13
C THR A 371 -10.87 -10.57 -12.26
N MET A 372 -9.92 -11.49 -12.18
CA MET A 372 -9.75 -12.54 -13.19
C MET A 372 -10.93 -13.51 -13.24
N MET A 373 -11.51 -13.84 -12.08
CA MET A 373 -12.73 -14.64 -11.98
C MET A 373 -13.92 -13.93 -12.64
N GLU A 374 -14.12 -12.63 -12.35
CA GLU A 374 -15.19 -11.85 -12.96
C GLU A 374 -15.04 -11.79 -14.49
N LEU A 375 -13.84 -11.57 -15.02
CA LEU A 375 -13.59 -11.57 -16.47
C LEU A 375 -13.91 -12.92 -17.10
N ALA A 376 -13.62 -14.05 -16.43
CA ALA A 376 -13.98 -15.39 -16.89
C ALA A 376 -15.51 -15.57 -16.91
N ILE A 377 -16.22 -15.07 -15.89
CA ILE A 377 -17.69 -15.08 -15.86
C ILE A 377 -18.28 -14.29 -17.02
N TYR A 378 -17.77 -13.10 -17.35
CA TYR A 378 -18.26 -12.28 -18.46
C TYR A 378 -18.02 -12.93 -19.83
N ARG A 379 -17.06 -13.85 -19.94
CA ARG A 379 -16.77 -14.65 -21.14
C ARG A 379 -17.49 -15.99 -21.19
N ASP A 380 -18.30 -16.29 -20.16
CA ASP A 380 -18.96 -17.58 -19.97
C ASP A 380 -17.98 -18.78 -19.88
N ASP A 381 -16.78 -18.56 -19.36
CA ASP A 381 -15.76 -19.58 -19.12
C ASP A 381 -15.83 -20.08 -17.67
N SER A 382 -16.66 -21.12 -17.46
CA SER A 382 -16.91 -21.70 -16.14
C SER A 382 -15.66 -22.35 -15.52
N ALA A 383 -14.81 -22.97 -16.34
CA ALA A 383 -13.60 -23.64 -15.84
C ALA A 383 -12.59 -22.62 -15.33
N ALA A 384 -12.33 -21.57 -16.10
CA ALA A 384 -11.46 -20.49 -15.67
C ALA A 384 -12.02 -19.73 -14.45
N ALA A 385 -13.35 -19.53 -14.38
CA ALA A 385 -13.97 -18.86 -13.23
C ALA A 385 -13.76 -19.64 -11.93
N LEU A 386 -13.85 -20.98 -11.96
CA LEU A 386 -13.59 -21.83 -10.79
C LEU A 386 -12.11 -21.86 -10.40
N ASP A 387 -11.18 -21.94 -11.36
CA ASP A 387 -9.74 -21.90 -11.08
C ASP A 387 -9.35 -20.56 -10.40
N TRP A 388 -9.84 -19.44 -10.92
CA TRP A 388 -9.59 -18.14 -10.32
C TRP A 388 -10.27 -17.94 -8.96
N LEU A 389 -11.46 -18.52 -8.73
CA LEU A 389 -12.11 -18.53 -7.42
C LEU A 389 -11.23 -19.24 -6.38
N GLU A 390 -10.73 -20.45 -6.72
CA GLU A 390 -9.85 -21.20 -5.82
C GLU A 390 -8.63 -20.39 -5.41
N ARG A 391 -7.99 -19.73 -6.37
CA ARG A 391 -6.84 -18.85 -6.12
C ARG A 391 -7.21 -17.63 -5.29
N ALA A 392 -8.38 -17.03 -5.54
CA ALA A 392 -8.86 -15.90 -4.74
C ALA A 392 -9.07 -16.32 -3.27
N LEU A 393 -9.70 -17.46 -3.03
CA LEU A 393 -9.94 -17.98 -1.68
C LEU A 393 -8.65 -18.40 -0.96
N ALA A 394 -7.63 -18.83 -1.70
CA ALA A 394 -6.33 -19.18 -1.14
C ALA A 394 -5.57 -17.97 -0.56
N THR A 395 -5.99 -16.74 -0.85
CA THR A 395 -5.44 -15.52 -0.23
C THR A 395 -5.98 -15.26 1.18
N ASP A 396 -6.87 -16.09 1.70
CA ASP A 396 -7.56 -15.93 2.99
C ASP A 396 -8.30 -14.58 3.10
N PRO A 397 -9.25 -14.29 2.17
CA PRO A 397 -9.95 -13.01 2.14
C PRO A 397 -10.76 -12.77 3.41
N GLY A 398 -10.86 -11.52 3.82
CA GLY A 398 -11.81 -11.15 4.85
C GLY A 398 -13.28 -11.27 4.38
N PRO A 399 -14.23 -11.34 5.32
CA PRO A 399 -15.66 -11.45 5.00
C PRO A 399 -16.17 -10.36 4.04
N MET A 400 -15.58 -9.16 4.09
CA MET A 400 -15.98 -8.03 3.24
C MET A 400 -15.64 -8.25 1.77
N GLU A 401 -14.46 -8.77 1.50
CA GLU A 401 -13.98 -9.05 0.16
C GLU A 401 -14.87 -10.11 -0.50
N ALA A 402 -15.08 -11.22 0.19
CA ALA A 402 -15.91 -12.31 -0.29
C ALA A 402 -17.39 -11.88 -0.48
N GLU A 403 -17.96 -11.10 0.46
CA GLU A 403 -19.32 -10.56 0.36
C GLU A 403 -19.48 -9.62 -0.84
N SER A 404 -18.51 -8.74 -1.09
CA SER A 404 -18.56 -7.82 -2.23
C SER A 404 -18.56 -8.58 -3.57
N THR A 405 -17.72 -9.60 -3.67
CA THR A 405 -17.63 -10.46 -4.86
C THR A 405 -18.89 -11.30 -5.00
N LEU A 406 -19.43 -11.84 -3.92
CA LEU A 406 -20.70 -12.57 -3.92
C LEU A 406 -21.85 -11.71 -4.47
N HIS A 407 -21.94 -10.46 -4.04
CA HIS A 407 -22.95 -9.53 -4.55
C HIS A 407 -22.81 -9.27 -6.07
N THR A 408 -21.58 -9.18 -6.56
CA THR A 408 -21.31 -9.05 -8.00
C THR A 408 -21.77 -10.30 -8.74
N VAL A 409 -21.39 -11.50 -8.30
CA VAL A 409 -21.75 -12.79 -8.91
C VAL A 409 -23.26 -13.01 -8.91
N LEU A 410 -23.95 -12.73 -7.79
CA LEU A 410 -25.42 -12.83 -7.70
C LEU A 410 -26.11 -11.92 -8.69
N ARG A 411 -25.64 -10.69 -8.86
CA ARG A 411 -26.21 -9.73 -9.80
C ARG A 411 -26.01 -10.16 -11.25
N VAL A 412 -24.83 -10.67 -11.59
CA VAL A 412 -24.57 -11.20 -12.93
C VAL A 412 -25.48 -12.38 -13.24
N ARG A 413 -25.62 -13.34 -12.30
CA ARG A 413 -26.55 -14.48 -12.44
C ARG A 413 -28.00 -14.03 -12.63
N GLU A 414 -28.45 -13.03 -11.88
CA GLU A 414 -29.83 -12.50 -11.96
C GLU A 414 -30.11 -11.87 -13.32
N HIS A 415 -29.17 -11.07 -13.83
CA HIS A 415 -29.38 -10.36 -15.10
C HIS A 415 -29.14 -11.24 -16.32
N ARG A 416 -28.24 -12.20 -16.23
CA ARG A 416 -27.84 -13.07 -17.35
C ARG A 416 -27.47 -14.48 -16.86
N PRO A 417 -28.47 -15.30 -16.52
CA PRO A 417 -28.20 -16.68 -16.13
C PRO A 417 -27.66 -17.44 -17.35
N SER A 418 -26.44 -17.96 -17.22
CA SER A 418 -25.87 -18.90 -18.17
C SER A 418 -26.03 -20.32 -17.65
N PRO A 419 -26.53 -21.28 -18.48
CA PRO A 419 -26.64 -22.68 -18.05
C PRO A 419 -25.30 -23.40 -17.98
N THR A 420 -24.25 -22.85 -18.58
CA THR A 420 -22.90 -23.42 -18.61
C THR A 420 -22.05 -23.00 -17.42
N MET A 421 -22.43 -21.92 -16.74
CA MET A 421 -21.71 -21.40 -15.58
C MET A 421 -22.04 -22.18 -14.30
N ALA A 422 -21.01 -22.53 -13.53
CA ALA A 422 -21.13 -23.26 -12.26
C ALA A 422 -21.59 -22.34 -11.11
N TRP A 423 -22.71 -21.64 -11.27
CA TRP A 423 -23.21 -20.63 -10.32
C TRP A 423 -23.33 -21.13 -8.88
N ASP A 424 -23.82 -22.34 -8.68
CA ASP A 424 -24.08 -22.83 -7.34
C ASP A 424 -22.77 -23.09 -6.57
N ILE A 425 -21.70 -23.51 -7.28
CA ILE A 425 -20.38 -23.69 -6.68
C ILE A 425 -19.77 -22.33 -6.34
N LEU A 426 -19.77 -21.38 -7.30
CA LEU A 426 -19.25 -20.02 -7.10
C LEU A 426 -19.93 -19.34 -5.90
N ILE A 427 -21.27 -19.38 -5.85
CA ILE A 427 -22.03 -18.73 -4.81
C ILE A 427 -21.87 -19.42 -3.45
N ALA A 428 -21.81 -20.76 -3.39
CA ALA A 428 -21.61 -21.50 -2.15
C ALA A 428 -20.26 -21.19 -1.51
N ALA A 429 -19.18 -21.24 -2.29
CA ALA A 429 -17.84 -20.96 -1.82
C ALA A 429 -17.67 -19.49 -1.36
N LEU A 430 -18.22 -18.52 -2.08
CA LEU A 430 -18.19 -17.12 -1.68
C LEU A 430 -19.04 -16.84 -0.44
N ARG A 431 -20.17 -17.55 -0.24
CA ARG A 431 -20.97 -17.45 0.99
C ARG A 431 -20.24 -18.01 2.20
N GLU A 432 -19.55 -19.11 2.04
CA GLU A 432 -18.73 -19.70 3.10
C GLU A 432 -17.61 -18.74 3.52
N ALA A 433 -16.89 -18.18 2.56
CA ALA A 433 -15.83 -17.20 2.82
C ALA A 433 -16.34 -15.86 3.39
N ALA A 434 -17.58 -15.48 3.10
CA ALA A 434 -18.20 -14.26 3.62
C ALA A 434 -18.80 -14.47 5.03
N ALA A 435 -18.93 -15.70 5.50
CA ALA A 435 -19.40 -15.98 6.85
C ALA A 435 -18.32 -15.62 7.86
N ASP A 436 -18.69 -14.87 8.91
CA ASP A 436 -17.77 -14.64 10.02
C ASP A 436 -17.31 -15.99 10.59
N PRO A 437 -15.98 -16.14 10.87
CA PRO A 437 -15.52 -17.36 11.52
C PRO A 437 -16.29 -17.54 12.84
N PRO A 438 -16.72 -18.76 13.18
CA PRO A 438 -17.44 -19.00 14.41
C PRO A 438 -16.63 -18.43 15.57
N THR A 439 -17.25 -17.52 16.34
CA THR A 439 -16.66 -17.02 17.58
C THR A 439 -16.21 -18.21 18.40
N LYS A 440 -14.90 -18.34 18.63
CA LYS A 440 -14.35 -19.32 19.57
C LYS A 440 -14.69 -18.88 21.00
N ASP A 441 -15.96 -18.76 21.30
CA ASP A 441 -16.49 -18.75 22.64
C ASP A 441 -17.08 -20.14 22.88
N GLY A 442 -16.22 -21.04 23.30
CA GLY A 442 -16.59 -22.31 23.89
C GLY A 442 -16.59 -22.18 25.41
N PRO A 443 -17.37 -22.98 26.09
CA PRO A 443 -17.81 -22.83 27.49
C PRO A 443 -16.69 -22.82 28.52
#